data_c05c10ddcf9b3e5bf52accd3abfd3f3a
#
_entry.id   c05c10ddcf9b3e5bf52accd3abfd3f3a
#
_cell.length_a   1.000
_cell.length_b   1.000
_cell.length_c   1.000
_cell.angle_alpha   90.00
_cell.angle_beta   90.00
_cell.angle_gamma   90.00
#
_symmetry.space_group_name_H-M   'P 1'
#
loop_
_entity.id
_entity.type
_entity.pdbx_description
1 polymer ?
#
loop_
_entity_poly.entity_id
_entity_poly.type
_entity_poly.pdbx_seq_one_letter_code
_entity_poly.pdbx_strand_id
1 'polypeptide(L)'
;HQASGDQPRALASSVLMYAKHIDRLEGLGNLPAQIVHKHVSLQVQPAHYPIVGACLLRAIREVLGAEIATDEVLAAWGAAYQQLADILIGAEEQVYAATQAVAGGWRGERAFRVARKEAESREITSFYLVPVDGGPVVAHQPGQYIGLKLIIGGQEQRRNYSLSAAANGSELRISVKREPGGRV
;
A
#
# COMPACT_ATOMS: atom_id res chain seq x y z
N HIS A 1 1.90 4.39 -12.64
CA HIS A 1 1.61 2.95 -12.77
C HIS A 1 0.21 2.66 -13.35
N GLN A 2 -0.83 3.46 -13.05
CA GLN A 2 -2.16 3.29 -13.66
C GLN A 2 -2.13 3.58 -15.18
N ALA A 3 -1.37 4.58 -15.60
CA ALA A 3 -1.26 4.97 -17.01
C ALA A 3 -0.44 3.98 -17.86
N SER A 4 0.43 3.16 -17.24
CA SER A 4 1.26 2.16 -17.95
C SER A 4 0.58 0.80 -18.14
N GLY A 5 -0.60 0.57 -17.55
CA GLY A 5 -1.29 -0.72 -17.58
C GLY A 5 -0.68 -1.80 -16.69
N ASP A 6 0.37 -1.50 -15.92
CA ASP A 6 1.06 -2.49 -15.07
C ASP A 6 0.21 -2.93 -13.88
N GLN A 7 -0.58 -2.01 -13.30
CA GLN A 7 -1.42 -2.33 -12.15
C GLN A 7 -2.58 -3.29 -12.50
N PRO A 8 -3.35 -3.11 -13.57
CA PRO A 8 -4.37 -4.07 -14.00
C PRO A 8 -3.79 -5.46 -14.30
N ARG A 9 -2.61 -5.52 -14.94
CA ARG A 9 -1.91 -6.79 -15.21
C ARG A 9 -1.48 -7.49 -13.93
N ALA A 10 -0.93 -6.75 -12.97
CA ALA A 10 -0.51 -7.29 -11.67
C ALA A 10 -1.72 -7.86 -10.90
N LEU A 11 -2.85 -7.14 -10.90
CA LEU A 11 -4.10 -7.63 -10.28
C LEU A 11 -4.58 -8.92 -10.95
N ALA A 12 -4.71 -8.92 -12.28
CA ALA A 12 -5.17 -10.09 -13.02
C ALA A 12 -4.25 -11.31 -12.79
N SER A 13 -2.93 -11.10 -12.81
CA SER A 13 -1.95 -12.15 -12.53
C SER A 13 -2.06 -12.69 -11.10
N SER A 14 -2.26 -11.84 -10.10
CA SER A 14 -2.41 -12.24 -8.70
C SER A 14 -3.68 -13.06 -8.48
N VAL A 15 -4.80 -12.63 -9.05
CA VAL A 15 -6.08 -13.36 -8.98
C VAL A 15 -5.99 -14.72 -9.70
N LEU A 16 -5.35 -14.75 -10.87
CA LEU A 16 -5.15 -16.00 -11.62
C LEU A 16 -4.23 -16.97 -10.85
N MET A 17 -3.14 -16.48 -10.26
CA MET A 17 -2.25 -17.30 -9.44
C MET A 17 -2.98 -17.86 -8.22
N TYR A 18 -3.78 -17.04 -7.56
CA TYR A 18 -4.62 -17.50 -6.45
C TYR A 18 -5.59 -18.60 -6.92
N ALA A 19 -6.34 -18.38 -8.00
CA ALA A 19 -7.30 -19.36 -8.51
C ALA A 19 -6.65 -20.70 -8.87
N LYS A 20 -5.44 -20.69 -9.42
CA LYS A 20 -4.66 -21.91 -9.73
C LYS A 20 -4.20 -22.66 -8.49
N HIS A 21 -4.12 -22.04 -7.35
CA HIS A 21 -3.61 -22.61 -6.10
C HIS A 21 -4.67 -22.60 -4.99
N ILE A 22 -5.96 -22.44 -5.34
CA ILE A 22 -7.03 -22.28 -4.37
C ILE A 22 -7.13 -23.46 -3.38
N ASP A 23 -6.76 -24.66 -3.82
CA ASP A 23 -6.74 -25.87 -2.98
C ASP A 23 -5.43 -26.02 -2.16
N ARG A 24 -4.39 -25.25 -2.49
CA ARG A 24 -3.06 -25.36 -1.87
C ARG A 24 -2.38 -23.98 -1.83
N LEU A 25 -2.77 -23.15 -0.88
CA LEU A 25 -2.31 -21.76 -0.75
C LEU A 25 -0.80 -21.64 -0.46
N GLU A 26 -0.17 -22.73 0.05
CA GLU A 26 1.30 -22.78 0.22
C GLU A 26 2.04 -22.58 -1.11
N GLY A 27 1.42 -22.95 -2.23
CA GLY A 27 1.97 -22.73 -3.58
C GLY A 27 2.13 -21.26 -3.96
N LEU A 28 1.51 -20.32 -3.22
CA LEU A 28 1.64 -18.89 -3.43
C LEU A 28 2.95 -18.31 -2.83
N GLY A 29 3.65 -19.06 -1.98
CA GLY A 29 4.91 -18.62 -1.35
C GLY A 29 4.74 -17.28 -0.62
N ASN A 30 5.61 -16.32 -0.90
CA ASN A 30 5.62 -15.01 -0.26
C ASN A 30 4.68 -13.97 -0.93
N LEU A 31 3.96 -14.33 -1.97
CA LEU A 31 3.11 -13.41 -2.71
C LEU A 31 2.03 -12.75 -1.82
N PRO A 32 1.29 -13.48 -0.97
CA PRO A 32 0.30 -12.87 -0.10
C PRO A 32 0.92 -11.82 0.85
N ALA A 33 2.07 -12.11 1.44
CA ALA A 33 2.75 -11.18 2.35
C ALA A 33 3.18 -9.89 1.62
N GLN A 34 3.70 -9.99 0.40
CA GLN A 34 4.06 -8.82 -0.41
C GLN A 34 2.83 -7.96 -0.76
N ILE A 35 1.70 -8.60 -1.09
CA ILE A 35 0.44 -7.90 -1.37
C ILE A 35 -0.04 -7.18 -0.11
N VAL A 36 -0.09 -7.85 1.04
CA VAL A 36 -0.50 -7.29 2.33
C VAL A 36 0.33 -6.04 2.68
N HIS A 37 1.66 -6.14 2.63
CA HIS A 37 2.51 -4.98 2.92
C HIS A 37 2.29 -3.82 1.95
N LYS A 38 2.06 -4.11 0.67
CA LYS A 38 1.74 -3.09 -0.33
C LYS A 38 0.39 -2.43 -0.06
N HIS A 39 -0.64 -3.21 0.25
CA HIS A 39 -1.96 -2.71 0.59
C HIS A 39 -1.94 -1.85 1.85
N VAL A 40 -1.27 -2.30 2.90
CA VAL A 40 -1.09 -1.53 4.14
C VAL A 40 -0.38 -0.20 3.86
N SER A 41 0.68 -0.20 3.05
CA SER A 41 1.41 1.03 2.68
C SER A 41 0.55 2.04 1.90
N LEU A 42 -0.47 1.56 1.19
CA LEU A 42 -1.44 2.36 0.44
C LEU A 42 -2.73 2.63 1.21
N GLN A 43 -2.83 2.12 2.44
CA GLN A 43 -4.01 2.23 3.30
C GLN A 43 -5.28 1.67 2.64
N VAL A 44 -5.15 0.51 1.98
CA VAL A 44 -6.30 -0.21 1.46
C VAL A 44 -7.23 -0.58 2.62
N GLN A 45 -8.52 -0.32 2.45
CA GLN A 45 -9.55 -0.59 3.46
C GLN A 45 -10.44 -1.74 3.01
N PRO A 46 -11.07 -2.48 3.94
CA PRO A 46 -12.01 -3.55 3.61
C PRO A 46 -13.11 -3.12 2.62
N ALA A 47 -13.58 -1.88 2.72
CA ALA A 47 -14.61 -1.32 1.83
C ALA A 47 -14.16 -1.19 0.35
N HIS A 48 -12.86 -1.25 0.07
CA HIS A 48 -12.35 -1.20 -1.31
C HIS A 48 -12.49 -2.54 -2.04
N TYR A 49 -12.48 -3.66 -1.33
CA TYR A 49 -12.51 -4.99 -1.92
C TYR A 49 -13.78 -5.30 -2.73
N PRO A 50 -15.01 -4.99 -2.25
CA PRO A 50 -16.21 -5.18 -3.05
C PRO A 50 -16.21 -4.39 -4.36
N ILE A 51 -15.64 -3.17 -4.36
CA ILE A 51 -15.52 -2.33 -5.55
C ILE A 51 -14.61 -3.01 -6.60
N VAL A 52 -13.46 -3.49 -6.16
CA VAL A 52 -12.51 -4.19 -7.04
C VAL A 52 -13.11 -5.49 -7.55
N GLY A 53 -13.79 -6.26 -6.69
CA GLY A 53 -14.48 -7.50 -7.08
C GLY A 53 -15.53 -7.26 -8.16
N ALA A 54 -16.38 -6.27 -7.99
CA ALA A 54 -17.41 -5.94 -8.99
C ALA A 54 -16.77 -5.53 -10.33
N CYS A 55 -15.69 -4.74 -10.31
CA CYS A 55 -14.97 -4.38 -11.53
C CYS A 55 -14.30 -5.59 -12.19
N LEU A 56 -13.72 -6.50 -11.40
CA LEU A 56 -13.09 -7.73 -11.89
C LEU A 56 -14.10 -8.62 -12.61
N LEU A 57 -15.25 -8.91 -11.97
CA LEU A 57 -16.28 -9.77 -12.56
C LEU A 57 -16.86 -9.17 -13.84
N ARG A 58 -17.06 -7.84 -13.88
CA ARG A 58 -17.47 -7.15 -15.09
C ARG A 58 -16.43 -7.28 -16.20
N ALA A 59 -15.16 -7.08 -15.90
CA ALA A 59 -14.08 -7.22 -16.87
C ALA A 59 -13.96 -8.65 -17.41
N ILE A 60 -14.15 -9.68 -16.56
CA ILE A 60 -14.17 -11.09 -16.98
C ILE A 60 -15.31 -11.30 -18.01
N ARG A 61 -16.51 -10.79 -17.73
CA ARG A 61 -17.65 -10.89 -18.66
C ARG A 61 -17.39 -10.16 -19.97
N GLU A 62 -16.85 -8.95 -19.92
CA GLU A 62 -16.53 -8.13 -21.09
C GLU A 62 -15.49 -8.76 -22.01
N VAL A 63 -14.45 -9.37 -21.42
CA VAL A 63 -13.32 -9.95 -22.18
C VAL A 63 -13.65 -11.33 -22.73
N LEU A 64 -14.31 -12.19 -21.96
CA LEU A 64 -14.57 -13.58 -22.35
C LEU A 64 -15.91 -13.77 -23.07
N GLY A 65 -16.80 -12.78 -23.02
CA GLY A 65 -18.16 -12.89 -23.55
C GLY A 65 -19.10 -13.72 -22.67
N ALA A 66 -20.41 -13.54 -22.87
CA ALA A 66 -21.43 -14.18 -22.05
C ALA A 66 -21.50 -15.71 -22.22
N GLU A 67 -21.05 -16.22 -23.35
CA GLU A 67 -21.04 -17.68 -23.61
C GLU A 67 -20.01 -18.41 -22.75
N ILE A 68 -18.85 -17.79 -22.48
CA ILE A 68 -17.79 -18.37 -21.63
C ILE A 68 -17.98 -17.94 -20.19
N ALA A 69 -18.15 -16.64 -19.94
CA ALA A 69 -18.37 -16.07 -18.62
C ALA A 69 -19.87 -16.11 -18.27
N THR A 70 -20.45 -17.31 -18.15
CA THR A 70 -21.83 -17.51 -17.73
C THR A 70 -22.05 -16.96 -16.29
N ASP A 71 -23.31 -16.85 -15.87
CA ASP A 71 -23.61 -16.39 -14.49
C ASP A 71 -23.05 -17.36 -13.46
N GLU A 72 -23.05 -18.66 -13.72
CA GLU A 72 -22.46 -19.67 -12.87
C GLU A 72 -20.93 -19.51 -12.75
N VAL A 73 -20.25 -19.27 -13.87
CA VAL A 73 -18.81 -19.01 -13.89
C VAL A 73 -18.48 -17.74 -13.12
N LEU A 74 -19.26 -16.66 -13.30
CA LEU A 74 -19.06 -15.43 -12.55
C LEU A 74 -19.35 -15.58 -11.05
N ALA A 75 -20.34 -16.39 -10.68
CA ALA A 75 -20.60 -16.69 -9.27
C ALA A 75 -19.42 -17.45 -8.64
N ALA A 76 -18.84 -18.43 -9.34
CA ALA A 76 -17.65 -19.14 -8.88
C ALA A 76 -16.43 -18.20 -8.72
N TRP A 77 -16.19 -17.32 -9.68
CA TRP A 77 -15.13 -16.30 -9.58
C TRP A 77 -15.38 -15.32 -8.44
N GLY A 78 -16.65 -14.94 -8.21
CA GLY A 78 -17.05 -14.07 -7.10
C GLY A 78 -16.76 -14.73 -5.75
N ALA A 79 -17.07 -16.00 -5.58
CA ALA A 79 -16.78 -16.76 -4.36
C ALA A 79 -15.26 -16.89 -4.13
N ALA A 80 -14.49 -17.24 -5.16
CA ALA A 80 -13.04 -17.31 -5.08
C ALA A 80 -12.40 -15.95 -4.72
N TYR A 81 -12.87 -14.86 -5.34
CA TYR A 81 -12.41 -13.53 -5.01
C TYR A 81 -12.74 -13.12 -3.57
N GLN A 82 -13.96 -13.42 -3.10
CA GLN A 82 -14.36 -13.13 -1.71
C GLN A 82 -13.47 -13.85 -0.71
N GLN A 83 -13.17 -15.13 -0.93
CA GLN A 83 -12.24 -15.88 -0.08
C GLN A 83 -10.86 -15.24 -0.05
N LEU A 84 -10.31 -14.82 -1.19
CA LEU A 84 -9.04 -14.10 -1.25
C LEU A 84 -9.12 -12.76 -0.49
N ALA A 85 -10.19 -12.01 -0.68
CA ALA A 85 -10.42 -10.75 0.01
C ALA A 85 -10.42 -10.93 1.54
N ASP A 86 -11.12 -11.94 2.05
CA ASP A 86 -11.19 -12.22 3.49
C ASP A 86 -9.81 -12.58 4.07
N ILE A 87 -9.01 -13.36 3.34
CA ILE A 87 -7.63 -13.70 3.74
C ILE A 87 -6.77 -12.46 3.80
N LEU A 88 -6.81 -11.61 2.78
CA LEU A 88 -5.99 -10.39 2.72
C LEU A 88 -6.43 -9.37 3.78
N ILE A 89 -7.73 -9.12 3.93
CA ILE A 89 -8.29 -8.22 4.95
C ILE A 89 -7.85 -8.68 6.36
N GLY A 90 -7.94 -9.98 6.65
CA GLY A 90 -7.51 -10.53 7.93
C GLY A 90 -6.02 -10.33 8.19
N ALA A 91 -5.19 -10.58 7.18
CA ALA A 91 -3.73 -10.40 7.29
C ALA A 91 -3.33 -8.91 7.39
N GLU A 92 -4.01 -8.03 6.65
CA GLU A 92 -3.80 -6.58 6.72
C GLU A 92 -4.17 -6.03 8.10
N GLU A 93 -5.29 -6.51 8.68
CA GLU A 93 -5.70 -6.12 10.03
C GLU A 93 -4.67 -6.52 11.09
N GLN A 94 -4.07 -7.70 10.97
CA GLN A 94 -2.99 -8.12 11.86
C GLN A 94 -1.78 -7.17 11.76
N VAL A 95 -1.40 -6.73 10.57
CA VAL A 95 -0.29 -5.77 10.38
C VAL A 95 -0.64 -4.41 10.96
N TYR A 96 -1.86 -3.91 10.73
CA TYR A 96 -2.33 -2.65 11.32
C TYR A 96 -2.33 -2.70 12.85
N ALA A 97 -2.88 -3.77 13.44
CA ALA A 97 -2.92 -3.94 14.89
C ALA A 97 -1.51 -4.04 15.49
N ALA A 98 -0.63 -4.83 14.88
CA ALA A 98 0.77 -4.95 15.31
C ALA A 98 1.50 -3.60 15.25
N THR A 99 1.31 -2.83 14.18
CA THR A 99 1.92 -1.51 14.03
C THR A 99 1.40 -0.53 15.09
N GLN A 100 0.10 -0.56 15.38
CA GLN A 100 -0.51 0.33 16.37
C GLN A 100 -0.11 -0.01 17.81
N ALA A 101 0.17 -1.28 18.09
CA ALA A 101 0.51 -1.75 19.44
C ALA A 101 1.92 -1.37 19.90
N VAL A 102 2.84 -1.02 18.98
CA VAL A 102 4.19 -0.62 19.35
C VAL A 102 4.27 0.84 19.77
N ALA A 103 5.20 1.19 20.64
CA ALA A 103 5.40 2.57 21.08
C ALA A 103 5.65 3.50 19.88
N GLY A 104 4.87 4.56 19.78
CA GLY A 104 4.94 5.52 18.67
C GLY A 104 4.34 5.01 17.33
N GLY A 105 3.78 3.82 17.32
CA GLY A 105 3.06 3.30 16.15
C GLY A 105 1.70 3.98 15.98
N TRP A 106 1.16 3.91 14.76
CA TRP A 106 -0.15 4.46 14.45
C TRP A 106 -0.84 3.68 13.34
N ARG A 107 -2.14 3.84 13.25
CA ARG A 107 -2.97 3.33 12.16
C ARG A 107 -3.46 4.49 11.29
N GLY A 108 -3.49 4.29 10.00
CA GLY A 108 -3.93 5.32 9.06
C GLY A 108 -2.92 6.44 8.88
N GLU A 109 -3.41 7.67 8.82
CA GLU A 109 -2.57 8.86 8.64
C GLU A 109 -2.28 9.51 9.99
N ARG A 110 -1.03 9.96 10.18
CA ARG A 110 -0.59 10.75 11.32
C ARG A 110 0.06 12.03 10.83
N ALA A 111 -0.31 13.14 11.42
CA ALA A 111 0.21 14.44 11.03
C ALA A 111 1.64 14.66 11.58
N PHE A 112 2.53 15.06 10.69
CA PHE A 112 3.90 15.45 11.02
C PHE A 112 4.16 16.88 10.54
N ARG A 113 5.04 17.59 11.24
CA ARG A 113 5.59 18.86 10.79
C ARG A 113 7.08 18.73 10.50
N VAL A 114 7.59 19.52 9.58
CA VAL A 114 9.02 19.65 9.34
C VAL A 114 9.60 20.48 10.49
N ALA A 115 10.40 19.84 11.34
CA ALA A 115 11.08 20.54 12.46
C ALA A 115 12.31 21.32 11.96
N ARG A 116 13.07 20.72 11.04
CA ARG A 116 14.23 21.36 10.42
C ARG A 116 14.53 20.74 9.05
N LYS A 117 15.30 21.48 8.27
CA LYS A 117 15.85 21.06 6.97
C LYS A 117 17.36 21.20 7.01
N GLU A 118 18.05 20.27 6.35
CA GLU A 118 19.50 20.27 6.27
C GLU A 118 19.94 19.99 4.82
N ALA A 119 20.71 20.86 4.23
CA ALA A 119 21.25 20.67 2.88
C ALA A 119 22.41 19.68 2.94
N GLU A 120 22.24 18.50 2.35
CA GLU A 120 23.28 17.47 2.27
C GLU A 120 24.18 17.69 1.04
N SER A 121 23.62 18.28 -0.01
CA SER A 121 24.32 18.64 -1.24
C SER A 121 23.55 19.72 -2.01
N ARG A 122 24.00 20.04 -3.22
CA ARG A 122 23.27 20.97 -4.13
C ARG A 122 21.87 20.47 -4.50
N GLU A 123 21.65 19.16 -4.47
CA GLU A 123 20.42 18.52 -4.94
C GLU A 123 19.65 17.80 -3.83
N ILE A 124 20.29 17.46 -2.72
CA ILE A 124 19.71 16.65 -1.67
C ILE A 124 19.50 17.50 -0.41
N THR A 125 18.28 17.44 0.11
CA THR A 125 17.90 18.04 1.39
C THR A 125 17.31 16.98 2.31
N SER A 126 17.80 16.91 3.53
CA SER A 126 17.21 16.12 4.61
C SER A 126 16.12 16.92 5.32
N PHE A 127 14.99 16.25 5.54
CA PHE A 127 13.84 16.78 6.27
C PHE A 127 13.67 15.96 7.55
N TYR A 128 13.59 16.64 8.67
CA TYR A 128 13.37 16.06 9.99
C TYR A 128 11.91 16.29 10.36
N LEU A 129 11.19 15.20 10.54
CA LEU A 129 9.75 15.17 10.72
C LEU A 129 9.43 14.79 12.16
N VAL A 130 8.67 15.62 12.85
CA VAL A 130 8.20 15.35 14.20
C VAL A 130 6.67 15.29 14.22
N PRO A 131 6.08 14.40 15.03
CA PRO A 131 4.63 14.33 15.15
C PRO A 131 4.02 15.63 15.65
N VAL A 132 2.90 16.05 15.07
CA VAL A 132 2.16 17.25 15.53
C VAL A 132 1.58 17.04 16.91
N ASP A 133 1.19 15.81 17.25
CA ASP A 133 0.63 15.43 18.55
C ASP A 133 1.68 15.34 19.68
N GLY A 134 2.96 15.54 19.36
CA GLY A 134 4.08 15.47 20.33
C GLY A 134 4.37 14.08 20.89
N GLY A 135 3.67 13.05 20.43
CA GLY A 135 3.90 11.68 20.85
C GLY A 135 5.20 11.08 20.31
N PRO A 136 5.61 9.91 20.79
CA PRO A 136 6.80 9.22 20.30
C PRO A 136 6.65 8.80 18.83
N VAL A 137 7.77 8.52 18.19
CA VAL A 137 7.86 7.97 16.84
C VAL A 137 8.23 6.51 16.89
N VAL A 138 7.60 5.69 16.05
CA VAL A 138 7.87 4.25 15.96
C VAL A 138 9.35 4.00 15.63
N ALA A 139 9.95 3.03 16.33
CA ALA A 139 11.26 2.53 15.95
C ALA A 139 11.16 1.84 14.57
N HIS A 140 12.09 2.17 13.69
CA HIS A 140 12.17 1.59 12.35
C HIS A 140 13.52 0.89 12.15
N GLN A 141 13.53 -0.05 11.22
CA GLN A 141 14.73 -0.77 10.83
C GLN A 141 15.36 -0.17 9.55
N PRO A 142 16.66 -0.37 9.32
CA PRO A 142 17.29 0.01 8.05
C PRO A 142 16.55 -0.56 6.85
N GLY A 143 16.37 0.26 5.80
CA GLY A 143 15.64 -0.09 4.60
C GLY A 143 14.13 0.16 4.65
N GLN A 144 13.56 0.50 5.80
CA GLN A 144 12.16 0.90 5.88
C GLN A 144 11.92 2.30 5.31
N TYR A 145 10.69 2.53 4.89
CA TYR A 145 10.25 3.79 4.29
C TYR A 145 8.92 4.24 4.88
N ILE A 146 8.58 5.50 4.67
CA ILE A 146 7.28 6.08 4.98
C ILE A 146 6.59 6.57 3.71
N GLY A 147 5.26 6.46 3.65
CA GLY A 147 4.44 7.12 2.67
C GLY A 147 4.07 8.52 3.16
N LEU A 148 4.45 9.55 2.42
CA LEU A 148 4.00 10.92 2.66
C LEU A 148 2.79 11.24 1.82
N LYS A 149 1.80 11.86 2.47
CA LYS A 149 0.67 12.52 1.82
C LYS A 149 0.80 14.03 1.99
N LEU A 150 0.78 14.74 0.88
CA LEU A 150 0.88 16.18 0.82
C LEU A 150 -0.23 16.75 -0.04
N ILE A 151 -0.72 17.94 0.30
CA ILE A 151 -1.66 18.68 -0.54
C ILE A 151 -0.88 19.81 -1.20
N ILE A 152 -0.73 19.74 -2.52
CA ILE A 152 0.02 20.73 -3.31
C ILE A 152 -0.91 21.28 -4.38
N GLY A 153 -1.16 22.58 -4.36
CA GLY A 153 -2.10 23.21 -5.31
C GLY A 153 -3.51 22.62 -5.25
N GLY A 154 -3.98 22.23 -4.05
CA GLY A 154 -5.27 21.60 -3.85
C GLY A 154 -5.36 20.13 -4.27
N GLN A 155 -4.27 19.54 -4.74
CA GLN A 155 -4.23 18.14 -5.17
C GLN A 155 -3.43 17.27 -4.19
N GLU A 156 -3.97 16.09 -3.87
CA GLU A 156 -3.24 15.10 -3.08
C GLU A 156 -2.07 14.52 -3.87
N GLN A 157 -0.89 14.51 -3.23
CA GLN A 157 0.31 13.88 -3.73
C GLN A 157 0.78 12.84 -2.71
N ARG A 158 1.07 11.64 -3.17
CA ARG A 158 1.65 10.57 -2.33
C ARG A 158 3.00 10.17 -2.87
N ARG A 159 4.00 10.08 -1.97
CA ARG A 159 5.37 9.65 -2.28
C ARG A 159 5.91 8.80 -1.15
N ASN A 160 6.69 7.80 -1.51
CA ASN A 160 7.42 6.98 -0.54
C ASN A 160 8.86 7.47 -0.43
N TYR A 161 9.33 7.63 0.80
CA TYR A 161 10.70 8.01 1.09
C TYR A 161 11.32 7.05 2.10
N SER A 162 12.50 6.52 1.78
CA SER A 162 13.29 5.74 2.72
C SER A 162 13.67 6.58 3.93
N LEU A 163 13.65 5.97 5.11
CA LEU A 163 14.13 6.58 6.32
C LEU A 163 15.66 6.59 6.29
N SER A 164 16.26 7.77 6.46
CA SER A 164 17.68 8.01 6.21
C SER A 164 18.49 8.28 7.48
N ALA A 165 17.91 8.02 8.67
CA ALA A 165 18.60 8.07 9.96
C ALA A 165 18.26 6.85 10.80
N ALA A 166 19.06 6.56 11.81
CA ALA A 166 18.72 5.58 12.83
C ALA A 166 17.49 6.03 13.63
N ALA A 167 16.68 5.05 14.07
CA ALA A 167 15.53 5.33 14.91
C ALA A 167 15.97 5.93 16.26
N ASN A 168 15.35 7.04 16.66
CA ASN A 168 15.65 7.74 17.92
C ASN A 168 14.39 7.95 18.79
N GLY A 169 13.21 7.49 18.33
CA GLY A 169 11.93 7.58 19.04
C GLY A 169 11.28 8.96 19.05
N SER A 170 11.91 10.00 18.47
CA SER A 170 11.41 11.37 18.52
C SER A 170 11.15 12.02 17.15
N GLU A 171 11.91 11.64 16.14
CA GLU A 171 11.78 12.20 14.80
C GLU A 171 12.08 11.15 13.72
N LEU A 172 11.57 11.38 12.51
CA LEU A 172 11.91 10.63 11.30
C LEU A 172 12.73 11.54 10.37
N ARG A 173 13.75 11.00 9.73
CA ARG A 173 14.51 11.70 8.70
C ARG A 173 14.28 11.08 7.33
N ILE A 174 13.98 11.91 6.35
CA ILE A 174 13.99 11.54 4.94
C ILE A 174 14.97 12.46 4.19
N SER A 175 15.64 11.92 3.18
CA SER A 175 16.52 12.70 2.31
C SER A 175 15.92 12.73 0.91
N VAL A 176 15.63 13.93 0.43
CA VAL A 176 14.89 14.14 -0.81
C VAL A 176 15.80 14.80 -1.83
N LYS A 177 15.90 14.17 -3.01
CA LYS A 177 16.58 14.76 -4.15
C LYS A 177 15.65 15.74 -4.87
N ARG A 178 16.13 16.91 -5.13
CA ARG A 178 15.43 17.92 -5.93
C ARG A 178 15.49 17.54 -7.40
N GLU A 179 14.34 17.24 -7.98
CA GLU A 179 14.21 16.98 -9.41
C GLU A 179 13.61 18.19 -10.14
N PRO A 180 14.18 18.63 -11.27
CA PRO A 180 13.59 19.67 -12.10
C PRO A 180 12.16 19.28 -12.51
N GLY A 181 11.19 20.16 -12.26
CA GLY A 181 9.78 19.88 -12.53
C GLY A 181 9.09 18.95 -11.52
N GLY A 182 9.77 18.52 -10.46
CA GLY A 182 9.18 17.79 -9.35
C GLY A 182 8.08 18.60 -8.66
N ARG A 183 7.03 17.92 -8.19
CA ARG A 183 5.91 18.55 -7.48
C ARG A 183 6.00 18.38 -5.95
N VAL A 184 6.89 17.53 -5.49
CA VAL A 184 7.12 17.23 -4.05
C VAL A 184 8.59 17.47 -3.76
#